data_4cde0fcda4c1216a9990147b01dd1f2e
#
_entry.id   4cde0fcda4c1216a9990147b01dd1f2e
#
_cell.length_a   1.000
_cell.length_b   1.000
_cell.length_c   1.000
_cell.angle_alpha   90.00
_cell.angle_beta   90.00
_cell.angle_gamma   90.00
#
_symmetry.space_group_name_H-M   'P 1'
#
loop_
_entity.id
_entity.type
_entity.pdbx_description
1 polymer ?
#
loop_
_entity_poly.entity_id
_entity_poly.type
_entity_poly.pdbx_seq_one_letter_code
_entity_poly.pdbx_strand_id
1 'polypeptide(L)' 'MLILSQDKSETTECLSLRVENLSYLDKKLRWQVVGWGIRELDYYRVIGKYETEERANQILKEIFETYSNNPVSIFEMPKE' A
#
# COMPACT_ATOMS: atom_id res chain seq x y z
N MET A 1 -1.21 -10.75 -3.47
CA MET A 1 -2.21 -9.77 -3.01
C MET A 1 -2.44 -8.75 -4.11
N LEU A 2 -3.63 -8.70 -4.66
CA LEU A 2 -3.95 -7.78 -5.75
C LEU A 2 -4.53 -6.48 -5.17
N ILE A 3 -3.87 -5.36 -5.42
CA ILE A 3 -4.19 -4.08 -4.82
C ILE A 3 -4.43 -3.03 -5.90
N LEU A 4 -5.56 -2.32 -5.82
CA LEU A 4 -5.82 -1.16 -6.65
C LEU A 4 -5.22 0.07 -5.96
N SER A 5 -4.31 0.76 -6.66
CA SER A 5 -3.60 1.92 -6.12
C SER A 5 -4.54 3.04 -5.68
N GLN A 6 -4.05 3.92 -4.80
CA GLN A 6 -4.83 5.02 -4.23
C GLN A 6 -5.42 5.94 -5.30
N ASP A 7 -4.69 6.21 -6.36
CA ASP A 7 -5.15 7.04 -7.48
C ASP A 7 -5.97 6.26 -8.50
N LYS A 8 -6.16 4.96 -8.28
CA LYS A 8 -6.93 4.04 -9.13
C LYS A 8 -6.37 3.87 -10.54
N SER A 9 -5.10 4.22 -10.74
CA SER A 9 -4.47 4.15 -12.06
C SER A 9 -4.01 2.75 -12.43
N GLU A 10 -3.75 1.88 -11.43
CA GLU A 10 -3.25 0.53 -11.71
C GLU A 10 -3.59 -0.46 -10.59
N THR A 11 -3.65 -1.73 -10.97
CA THR A 11 -3.64 -2.82 -10.00
C THR A 11 -2.25 -3.41 -9.95
N THR A 12 -1.79 -3.76 -8.76
CA THR A 12 -0.46 -4.32 -8.53
C THR A 12 -0.58 -5.61 -7.74
N GLU A 13 0.06 -6.66 -8.25
CA GLU A 13 0.18 -7.92 -7.51
C GLU A 13 1.37 -7.79 -6.57
N CYS A 14 1.11 -7.80 -5.26
CA CYS A 14 2.13 -7.63 -4.24
C CYS A 14 2.35 -8.91 -3.43
N LEU A 15 3.62 -9.25 -3.20
CA LEU A 15 4.02 -10.32 -2.29
C LEU A 15 4.27 -9.80 -0.88
N SER A 16 4.83 -8.61 -0.77
CA SER A 16 5.10 -7.99 0.52
C SER A 16 4.80 -6.51 0.48
N LEU A 17 4.53 -5.95 1.65
CA LEU A 17 4.10 -4.56 1.83
C LEU A 17 4.87 -3.94 2.99
N ARG A 18 5.10 -2.63 2.91
CA ARG A 18 5.76 -1.89 3.98
C ARG A 18 5.24 -0.46 4.04
N VAL A 19 5.24 0.11 5.24
CA VAL A 19 5.00 1.54 5.47
C VAL A 19 6.34 2.25 5.55
N GLU A 20 6.50 3.34 4.81
CA GLU A 20 7.71 4.15 4.80
C GLU A 20 7.42 5.61 5.14
N ASN A 21 8.39 6.26 5.79
CA ASN A 21 8.31 7.67 6.15
C ASN A 21 8.89 8.53 5.04
N LEU A 22 8.09 9.50 4.55
CA LEU A 22 8.47 10.45 3.50
C LEU A 22 8.61 11.88 4.01
N SER A 23 8.77 12.08 5.31
CA SER A 23 8.74 13.44 5.90
C SER A 23 9.76 14.40 5.29
N TYR A 24 10.82 13.89 4.69
CA TYR A 24 11.84 14.70 4.02
C TYR A 24 11.48 15.07 2.57
N LEU A 25 10.49 14.39 1.97
CA LEU A 25 10.06 14.63 0.59
C LEU A 25 8.72 15.35 0.51
N ASP A 26 7.81 15.06 1.44
CA ASP A 26 6.45 15.57 1.44
C ASP A 26 6.05 15.96 2.86
N LYS A 27 5.68 17.22 3.06
CA LYS A 27 5.32 17.74 4.38
C LYS A 27 3.91 17.39 4.80
N LYS A 28 3.03 17.08 3.84
CA LYS A 28 1.63 16.75 4.11
C LYS A 28 1.38 15.25 4.10
N LEU A 29 1.75 14.58 3.03
CA LEU A 29 1.59 13.14 2.87
C LEU A 29 2.90 12.45 3.25
N ARG A 30 3.12 12.32 4.55
CA ARG A 30 4.42 11.91 5.12
C ARG A 30 4.67 10.41 5.10
N TRP A 31 3.63 9.62 4.90
CA TRP A 31 3.72 8.17 5.03
C TRP A 31 3.20 7.50 3.77
N GLN A 32 3.95 6.54 3.26
CA GLN A 32 3.52 5.79 2.10
C GLN A 32 3.45 4.30 2.39
N VAL A 33 2.54 3.63 1.69
CA VAL A 33 2.47 2.17 1.65
C VAL A 33 3.10 1.74 0.34
N VAL A 34 4.10 0.85 0.41
CA VAL A 34 4.81 0.34 -0.76
C VAL A 34 4.68 -1.17 -0.83
N GLY A 35 4.70 -1.69 -2.05
CA GLY A 35 4.57 -3.12 -2.30
C GLY A 35 5.61 -3.63 -3.28
N TRP A 36 5.97 -4.91 -3.15
CA TRP A 36 6.88 -5.63 -4.02
C TRP A 36 6.18 -6.83 -4.64
N GLY A 37 6.41 -7.05 -5.94
CA GLY A 37 5.95 -8.23 -6.63
C GLY A 37 7.05 -9.30 -6.76
N ILE A 38 6.67 -10.47 -7.25
CA ILE A 38 7.59 -11.60 -7.45
C ILE A 38 8.72 -11.25 -8.42
N ARG A 39 8.40 -10.51 -9.46
CA ARG A 39 9.33 -10.22 -10.56
C ARG A 39 10.11 -8.92 -10.38
N GLU A 40 9.83 -8.20 -9.30
CA GLU A 40 10.38 -6.87 -9.06
C GLU A 40 11.07 -6.81 -7.70
N LEU A 41 11.99 -7.76 -7.45
CA LEU A 41 12.68 -7.85 -6.16
C LEU A 41 13.44 -6.59 -5.77
N ASP A 42 13.94 -5.86 -6.78
CA ASP A 42 14.72 -4.63 -6.55
C ASP A 42 13.87 -3.36 -6.67
N TYR A 43 12.59 -3.50 -7.04
CA TYR A 43 11.71 -2.35 -7.22
C TYR A 43 10.48 -2.48 -6.33
N TYR A 44 10.13 -1.38 -5.73
CA TYR A 44 8.86 -1.28 -5.04
C TYR A 44 7.95 -0.28 -5.77
N ARG A 45 6.66 -0.43 -5.58
CA ARG A 45 5.65 0.50 -6.08
C ARG A 45 4.99 1.19 -4.93
N VAL A 46 4.84 2.51 -5.04
CA VAL A 46 4.07 3.28 -4.06
C VAL A 46 2.60 3.08 -4.39
N ILE A 47 1.85 2.45 -3.49
CA ILE A 47 0.44 2.16 -3.72
C ILE A 47 -0.49 3.14 -3.00
N GLY A 48 0.04 3.93 -2.06
CA GLY A 48 -0.73 5.00 -1.43
C GLY A 48 0.13 5.88 -0.55
N LYS A 49 -0.32 7.13 -0.35
CA LYS A 49 0.34 8.10 0.53
C LYS A 49 -0.68 8.67 1.51
N TYR A 50 -0.28 8.79 2.78
CA TYR A 50 -1.19 9.17 3.86
C TYR A 50 -0.52 10.17 4.79
N GLU A 51 -1.34 10.94 5.53
CA GLU A 51 -0.85 11.99 6.40
C GLU A 51 -0.21 11.48 7.68
N THR A 52 -0.67 10.34 8.21
CA THR A 52 -0.20 9.81 9.49
C THR A 52 0.28 8.38 9.38
N GLU A 53 1.21 8.01 10.26
CA GLU A 53 1.68 6.65 10.40
C GLU A 53 0.56 5.70 10.83
N GLU A 54 -0.28 6.15 11.78
CA GLU A 54 -1.40 5.34 12.26
C GLU A 54 -2.34 4.97 11.11
N ARG A 55 -2.61 5.92 10.21
CA ARG A 55 -3.48 5.65 9.07
C ARG A 55 -2.85 4.65 8.11
N ALA A 56 -1.57 4.83 7.79
CA ALA A 56 -0.85 3.91 6.91
C ALA A 56 -0.78 2.50 7.51
N ASN A 57 -0.50 2.38 8.80
CA ASN A 57 -0.46 1.09 9.50
C ASN A 57 -1.84 0.44 9.57
N GLN A 58 -2.89 1.22 9.77
CA GLN A 58 -4.26 0.71 9.78
C GLN A 58 -4.62 0.10 8.43
N ILE A 59 -4.24 0.76 7.34
CA ILE A 59 -4.49 0.27 5.99
C ILE A 59 -3.72 -1.03 5.74
N LEU A 60 -2.46 -1.09 6.17
CA LEU A 60 -1.67 -2.31 6.07
C LEU A 60 -2.35 -3.48 6.77
N LYS A 61 -2.87 -3.24 7.97
CA LYS A 61 -3.62 -4.24 8.73
C LYS A 61 -4.88 -4.68 7.99
N GLU A 62 -5.63 -3.73 7.42
CA GLU A 62 -6.85 -4.03 6.66
C GLU A 62 -6.54 -4.89 5.43
N ILE A 63 -5.42 -4.66 4.76
CA ILE A 63 -4.98 -5.48 3.63
C ILE A 63 -4.76 -6.92 4.09
N PHE A 64 -4.02 -7.12 5.17
CA PHE A 64 -3.78 -8.45 5.70
C PHE A 64 -5.07 -9.16 6.09
N GLU A 65 -5.99 -8.46 6.76
CA GLU A 65 -7.27 -9.03 7.16
C GLU A 65 -8.11 -9.43 5.94
N THR A 66 -8.12 -8.58 4.92
CA THR A 66 -8.86 -8.85 3.69
C THR A 66 -8.36 -10.12 3.01
N TYR A 67 -7.04 -10.26 2.86
CA TYR A 67 -6.47 -11.42 2.18
C TYR A 67 -6.47 -12.69 3.03
N SER A 68 -6.48 -12.57 4.34
CA SER A 68 -6.68 -13.72 5.23
C SER A 68 -8.08 -14.30 5.08
N ASN A 69 -9.08 -13.46 4.84
CA ASN A 69 -10.47 -13.88 4.70
C ASN A 69 -10.86 -14.23 3.27
N ASN A 70 -10.28 -13.55 2.30
CA ASN A 70 -10.59 -13.75 0.88
C ASN A 70 -9.37 -13.47 0.00
N PRO A 71 -8.51 -14.48 -0.25
CA PRO A 71 -7.25 -14.29 -0.99
C PRO A 71 -7.42 -13.89 -2.46
N VAL A 72 -8.60 -14.01 -3.03
CA VAL A 72 -8.84 -13.70 -4.44
C VAL A 72 -9.47 -12.31 -4.65
N SER A 73 -9.73 -11.59 -3.58
CA SER A 73 -10.32 -10.25 -3.67
C SER A 73 -9.29 -9.21 -4.11
N ILE A 74 -9.78 -8.07 -4.59
CA ILE A 74 -8.96 -6.89 -4.89
C ILE A 74 -9.16 -5.90 -3.76
N PHE A 75 -8.07 -5.46 -3.15
CA PHE A 75 -8.13 -4.43 -2.12
C PHE A 75 -7.98 -3.06 -2.75
N GLU A 76 -8.93 -2.17 -2.52
CA GLU A 76 -8.85 -0.78 -2.97
C GLU A 76 -8.19 0.06 -1.90
N MET A 77 -7.10 0.74 -2.26
CA MET A 77 -6.43 1.63 -1.32
C MET A 77 -7.32 2.83 -1.02
N PRO A 78 -7.56 3.14 0.27
CA PRO A 78 -8.35 4.32 0.63
C PRO A 78 -7.73 5.61 0.12
N LYS A 79 -8.57 6.57 -0.23
CA LYS A 79 -8.13 7.88 -0.70
C LYS A 79 -7.40 8.67 0.39
N GLU A 80 -7.87 8.50 1.62
CA GLU A 80 -7.28 9.19 2.78
C GLU A 80 -7.07 8.24 3.94
#